data_e3e517ceb0bb3d106675e154f5b82d69
#
_entry.id   e3e517ceb0bb3d106675e154f5b82d69
#
_cell.length_a   1.000
_cell.length_b   1.000
_cell.length_c   1.000
_cell.angle_alpha   90.00
_cell.angle_beta   90.00
_cell.angle_gamma   90.00
#
_symmetry.space_group_name_H-M   'P 1'
#
loop_
_entity.id
_entity.type
_entity.pdbx_description
1 polymer ?
#
loop_
_entity_poly.entity_id
_entity_poly.type
_entity_poly.pdbx_seq_one_letter_code
_entity_poly.pdbx_strand_id
1 'polypeptide(L)'
;GRALFGRDAMANYILAGAKELGAPIFCAKNGRMTLNFDRDAVRRLWDNYYVPFIKGYFSASGRFRSDEIKSGGLLAYVGSNASATFLPTQVIRDDGQSYGITMRALPCPTFEGCEPVAVQQGAGMVVTRGTDEQIEASVEFLKWITEPENNISFSVGSGYMPVTHAACDMDAIEQSELPLSGSMKEILSTAIDTVNSCELYTMPAFTGAKDARSILESCMSDRASADRRTVEE
;
A
#
# COMPACT_ATOMS: atom_id res chain seq x y z
N GLY A 1 19.20 1.79 16.89
CA GLY A 1 19.39 0.46 16.25
C GLY A 1 18.65 0.40 14.93
N ARG A 2 18.94 -0.59 14.08
CA ARG A 2 18.24 -0.81 12.83
C ARG A 2 17.10 -1.79 13.05
N ALA A 3 15.93 -1.49 12.51
CA ALA A 3 14.83 -2.44 12.47
C ALA A 3 14.87 -3.30 11.20
N LEU A 4 14.24 -4.47 11.25
CA LEU A 4 14.18 -5.36 10.11
C LEU A 4 13.05 -4.98 9.15
N PHE A 5 11.90 -4.55 9.71
CA PHE A 5 10.67 -4.42 8.95
C PHE A 5 9.79 -3.26 9.43
N GLY A 6 9.00 -2.72 8.53
CA GLY A 6 8.00 -1.70 8.83
C GLY A 6 6.76 -1.82 7.95
N ARG A 7 5.72 -1.08 8.31
CA ARG A 7 4.50 -1.00 7.53
C ARG A 7 4.04 0.43 7.42
N ASP A 8 3.70 0.84 6.22
CA ASP A 8 2.83 1.99 6.01
C ASP A 8 1.37 1.53 6.06
N ALA A 9 0.45 2.43 6.36
CA ALA A 9 -0.99 2.20 6.33
C ALA A 9 -1.44 0.99 7.21
N MET A 10 -1.37 1.14 8.53
CA MET A 10 -1.81 0.11 9.49
C MET A 10 -3.26 -0.33 9.29
N ALA A 11 -4.16 0.60 8.89
CA ALA A 11 -5.52 0.23 8.54
C ALA A 11 -5.57 -0.82 7.42
N ASN A 12 -4.69 -0.74 6.42
CA ASN A 12 -4.61 -1.73 5.35
C ASN A 12 -4.18 -3.10 5.87
N TYR A 13 -3.19 -3.14 6.76
CA TYR A 13 -2.77 -4.37 7.40
C TYR A 13 -3.91 -5.04 8.18
N ILE A 14 -4.65 -4.25 8.95
CA ILE A 14 -5.76 -4.77 9.77
C ILE A 14 -6.91 -5.25 8.88
N LEU A 15 -7.27 -4.49 7.85
CA LEU A 15 -8.42 -4.81 6.98
C LEU A 15 -8.13 -6.01 6.09
N ALA A 16 -6.98 -6.03 5.41
CA ALA A 16 -6.58 -7.16 4.56
C ALA A 16 -6.34 -8.41 5.40
N GLY A 17 -5.59 -8.31 6.47
CA GLY A 17 -5.30 -9.45 7.33
C GLY A 17 -6.53 -10.04 8.02
N ALA A 18 -7.49 -9.21 8.45
CA ALA A 18 -8.76 -9.71 8.97
C ALA A 18 -9.55 -10.49 7.89
N LYS A 19 -9.52 -10.01 6.63
CA LYS A 19 -10.16 -10.70 5.52
C LYS A 19 -9.43 -12.00 5.17
N GLU A 20 -8.10 -12.02 5.13
CA GLU A 20 -7.30 -13.24 4.96
C GLU A 20 -7.65 -14.30 6.03
N LEU A 21 -7.86 -13.87 7.26
CA LEU A 21 -8.25 -14.73 8.38
C LEU A 21 -9.73 -15.13 8.37
N GLY A 22 -10.49 -14.81 7.30
CA GLY A 22 -11.92 -15.15 7.16
C GLY A 22 -12.86 -14.30 8.02
N ALA A 23 -12.36 -13.21 8.62
CA ALA A 23 -13.10 -12.37 9.56
C ALA A 23 -13.08 -10.88 9.13
N PRO A 24 -13.61 -10.51 7.95
CA PRO A 24 -13.61 -9.13 7.48
C PRO A 24 -14.32 -8.21 8.48
N ILE A 25 -13.68 -7.08 8.83
CA ILE A 25 -14.19 -6.16 9.86
C ILE A 25 -15.46 -5.44 9.39
N PHE A 26 -15.48 -4.96 8.14
CA PHE A 26 -16.61 -4.24 7.57
C PHE A 26 -17.37 -5.13 6.61
N CYS A 27 -18.61 -5.45 6.95
CA CYS A 27 -19.49 -6.29 6.13
C CYS A 27 -20.70 -5.48 5.67
N ALA A 28 -20.76 -5.18 4.37
CA ALA A 28 -21.92 -4.54 3.74
C ALA A 28 -22.88 -5.58 3.18
N LYS A 29 -24.13 -5.58 3.66
CA LYS A 29 -25.18 -6.47 3.16
C LYS A 29 -26.53 -5.74 3.13
N ASN A 30 -27.23 -5.79 2.00
CA ASN A 30 -28.55 -5.19 1.83
C ASN A 30 -28.62 -3.71 2.26
N GLY A 31 -27.62 -2.91 1.88
CA GLY A 31 -27.55 -1.48 2.21
C GLY A 31 -27.24 -1.17 3.68
N ARG A 32 -26.92 -2.17 4.47
CA ARG A 32 -26.52 -2.01 5.88
C ARG A 32 -25.06 -2.39 6.07
N MET A 33 -24.35 -1.61 6.87
CA MET A 33 -23.02 -1.91 7.34
C MET A 33 -23.08 -2.57 8.71
N THR A 34 -22.34 -3.66 8.88
CA THR A 34 -22.12 -4.31 10.18
C THR A 34 -20.64 -4.42 10.44
N LEU A 35 -20.27 -4.30 11.72
CA LEU A 35 -18.92 -4.55 12.19
C LEU A 35 -18.82 -6.00 12.68
N ASN A 36 -17.77 -6.68 12.27
CA ASN A 36 -17.41 -8.00 12.76
C ASN A 36 -16.04 -7.94 13.43
N PHE A 37 -16.00 -8.08 14.74
CA PHE A 37 -14.76 -8.18 15.50
C PHE A 37 -14.59 -9.61 16.00
N ASP A 38 -14.00 -10.44 15.15
CA ASP A 38 -13.58 -11.78 15.56
C ASP A 38 -12.36 -11.68 16.48
N ARG A 39 -12.49 -12.22 17.69
CA ARG A 39 -11.47 -12.10 18.73
C ARG A 39 -10.17 -12.79 18.35
N ASP A 40 -10.24 -13.94 17.70
CA ASP A 40 -9.06 -14.75 17.38
C ASP A 40 -8.31 -14.15 16.20
N ALA A 41 -9.02 -13.65 15.18
CA ALA A 41 -8.43 -12.92 14.09
C ALA A 41 -7.74 -11.63 14.57
N VAL A 42 -8.43 -10.83 15.39
CA VAL A 42 -7.85 -9.60 15.97
C VAL A 42 -6.64 -9.92 16.84
N ARG A 43 -6.67 -11.02 17.60
CA ARG A 43 -5.52 -11.45 18.39
C ARG A 43 -4.33 -11.84 17.54
N ARG A 44 -4.54 -12.58 16.44
CA ARG A 44 -3.46 -12.91 15.48
C ARG A 44 -2.85 -11.68 14.86
N LEU A 45 -3.67 -10.71 14.42
CA LEU A 45 -3.20 -9.43 13.89
C LEU A 45 -2.37 -8.68 14.93
N TRP A 46 -2.87 -8.58 16.16
CA TRP A 46 -2.17 -7.93 17.25
C TRP A 46 -0.82 -8.58 17.55
N ASP A 47 -0.78 -9.87 17.79
CA ASP A 47 0.44 -10.58 18.17
C ASP A 47 1.50 -10.52 17.05
N ASN A 48 1.06 -10.60 15.78
CA ASN A 48 1.96 -10.51 14.61
C ASN A 48 2.57 -9.11 14.40
N TYR A 49 1.96 -8.06 14.91
CA TYR A 49 2.51 -6.71 14.88
C TYR A 49 3.17 -6.32 16.20
N TYR A 50 2.46 -6.46 17.31
CA TYR A 50 2.87 -5.97 18.63
C TYR A 50 4.15 -6.63 19.13
N VAL A 51 4.25 -7.95 19.10
CA VAL A 51 5.40 -8.68 19.63
C VAL A 51 6.71 -8.30 18.91
N PRO A 52 6.79 -8.31 17.56
CA PRO A 52 8.00 -7.86 16.87
C PRO A 52 8.30 -6.37 17.10
N PHE A 53 7.27 -5.53 17.23
CA PHE A 53 7.44 -4.11 17.48
C PHE A 53 8.06 -3.85 18.86
N ILE A 54 7.56 -4.47 19.92
CA ILE A 54 8.13 -4.37 21.29
C ILE A 54 9.57 -4.88 21.34
N LYS A 55 9.88 -5.95 20.59
CA LYS A 55 11.24 -6.50 20.49
C LYS A 55 12.20 -5.65 19.64
N GLY A 56 11.74 -4.55 19.06
CA GLY A 56 12.56 -3.70 18.21
C GLY A 56 12.82 -4.25 16.81
N TYR A 57 12.17 -5.34 16.40
CA TYR A 57 12.30 -5.87 15.05
C TYR A 57 11.52 -5.05 14.02
N PHE A 58 10.41 -4.43 14.43
CA PHE A 58 9.64 -3.52 13.62
C PHE A 58 9.89 -2.08 14.01
N SER A 59 9.83 -1.18 13.02
CA SER A 59 9.92 0.26 13.20
C SER A 59 8.68 0.97 12.68
N ALA A 60 8.39 2.10 13.30
CA ALA A 60 7.39 3.06 12.87
C ALA A 60 7.85 4.49 13.23
N SER A 61 9.15 4.77 13.05
CA SER A 61 9.69 6.11 13.21
C SER A 61 9.44 6.93 11.93
N GLY A 62 9.13 8.20 12.09
CA GLY A 62 8.82 9.07 10.95
C GLY A 62 7.44 8.82 10.30
N ARG A 63 7.15 9.59 9.25
CA ARG A 63 5.86 9.56 8.56
C ARG A 63 5.75 8.40 7.57
N PHE A 64 6.81 8.16 6.80
CA PHE A 64 6.85 7.13 5.78
C PHE A 64 8.04 6.19 5.98
N ARG A 65 7.84 4.90 5.72
CA ARG A 65 8.89 3.87 5.82
C ARG A 65 10.00 4.07 4.78
N SER A 66 9.68 4.66 3.63
CA SER A 66 10.68 5.04 2.62
C SER A 66 11.73 6.00 3.17
N ASP A 67 11.39 6.87 4.13
CA ASP A 67 12.37 7.78 4.75
C ASP A 67 13.32 7.04 5.69
N GLU A 68 12.84 6.01 6.37
CA GLU A 68 13.68 5.13 7.19
C GLU A 68 14.65 4.29 6.35
N ILE A 69 14.26 3.89 5.13
CA ILE A 69 15.18 3.24 4.18
C ILE A 69 16.29 4.19 3.75
N LYS A 70 15.98 5.47 3.48
CA LYS A 70 16.97 6.48 3.07
C LYS A 70 18.09 6.67 4.09
N SER A 71 17.77 6.59 5.39
CA SER A 71 18.73 6.69 6.50
C SER A 71 19.37 5.35 6.88
N GLY A 72 18.92 4.24 6.30
CA GLY A 72 19.37 2.89 6.64
C GLY A 72 18.84 2.37 7.98
N GLY A 73 17.78 2.99 8.50
CA GLY A 73 17.11 2.58 9.74
C GLY A 73 16.24 1.34 9.58
N LEU A 74 15.86 1.01 8.34
CA LEU A 74 14.95 -0.09 8.01
C LEU A 74 15.48 -0.91 6.84
N LEU A 75 15.24 -2.22 6.86
CA LEU A 75 15.70 -3.13 5.80
C LEU A 75 14.59 -3.45 4.79
N ALA A 76 13.36 -3.64 5.25
CA ALA A 76 12.22 -3.97 4.41
C ALA A 76 10.94 -3.31 4.94
N TYR A 77 9.98 -3.07 4.05
CA TYR A 77 8.66 -2.55 4.47
C TYR A 77 7.56 -2.94 3.50
N VAL A 78 6.32 -2.87 3.97
CA VAL A 78 5.13 -2.90 3.14
C VAL A 78 4.62 -1.47 2.98
N GLY A 79 4.40 -1.08 1.73
CA GLY A 79 3.89 0.24 1.36
C GLY A 79 3.12 0.21 0.05
N SER A 80 2.71 1.38 -0.42
CA SER A 80 2.07 1.53 -1.71
C SER A 80 3.07 1.40 -2.86
N ASN A 81 2.68 0.76 -3.97
CA ASN A 81 3.47 0.77 -5.21
C ASN A 81 3.74 2.20 -5.73
N ALA A 82 2.85 3.17 -5.47
CA ALA A 82 3.09 4.57 -5.79
C ALA A 82 4.30 5.17 -5.03
N SER A 83 4.84 4.50 -4.01
CA SER A 83 6.08 4.92 -3.35
C SER A 83 7.34 4.64 -4.17
N ALA A 84 7.24 3.97 -5.30
CA ALA A 84 8.35 3.63 -6.20
C ALA A 84 9.23 4.83 -6.55
N THR A 85 8.61 5.99 -6.80
CA THR A 85 9.29 7.23 -7.17
C THR A 85 10.12 7.85 -6.04
N PHE A 86 9.90 7.43 -4.79
CA PHE A 86 10.57 7.93 -3.59
C PHE A 86 11.65 6.99 -3.05
N LEU A 87 11.83 5.82 -3.66
CA LEU A 87 12.81 4.84 -3.20
C LEU A 87 14.24 5.30 -3.53
N PRO A 88 15.16 5.25 -2.55
CA PRO A 88 16.53 5.65 -2.77
C PRO A 88 17.33 4.55 -3.49
N THR A 89 18.35 4.97 -4.23
CA THR A 89 19.38 4.07 -4.78
C THR A 89 20.61 3.95 -3.86
N GLN A 90 20.63 4.78 -2.82
CA GLN A 90 21.69 4.77 -1.80
C GLN A 90 21.13 5.13 -0.43
N VAL A 91 21.73 4.59 0.58
CA VAL A 91 21.53 5.01 1.99
C VAL A 91 22.51 6.11 2.31
N ILE A 92 22.04 7.15 2.99
CA ILE A 92 22.86 8.22 3.57
C ILE A 92 22.61 8.22 5.07
N ARG A 93 23.66 7.89 5.84
CA ARG A 93 23.58 7.79 7.30
C ARG A 93 23.83 9.14 7.96
N ASP A 94 23.42 9.27 9.21
CA ASP A 94 23.59 10.50 10.00
C ASP A 94 25.09 10.84 10.23
N ASP A 95 25.99 9.85 10.16
CA ASP A 95 27.43 10.04 10.24
C ASP A 95 28.08 10.50 8.91
N GLY A 96 27.28 10.76 7.90
CA GLY A 96 27.70 11.18 6.56
C GLY A 96 28.19 10.04 5.67
N GLN A 97 28.28 8.81 6.16
CA GLN A 97 28.61 7.66 5.32
C GLN A 97 27.44 7.33 4.38
N SER A 98 27.77 6.92 3.16
CA SER A 98 26.79 6.46 2.19
C SER A 98 27.22 5.16 1.52
N TYR A 99 26.21 4.37 1.11
CA TYR A 99 26.44 3.14 0.35
C TYR A 99 25.25 2.88 -0.59
N GLY A 100 25.54 2.30 -1.76
CA GLY A 100 24.52 1.91 -2.73
C GLY A 100 23.66 0.76 -2.22
N ILE A 101 22.39 0.76 -2.59
CA ILE A 101 21.45 -0.34 -2.32
C ILE A 101 20.75 -0.78 -3.61
N THR A 102 20.40 -2.04 -3.67
CA THR A 102 19.53 -2.61 -4.69
C THR A 102 18.22 -3.01 -4.02
N MET A 103 17.11 -2.52 -4.53
CA MET A 103 15.77 -2.85 -4.08
C MET A 103 15.27 -4.11 -4.77
N ARG A 104 14.48 -4.89 -4.05
CA ARG A 104 13.64 -5.97 -4.58
C ARG A 104 12.19 -5.74 -4.17
N ALA A 105 11.27 -5.84 -5.10
CA ALA A 105 9.85 -5.88 -4.84
C ALA A 105 9.40 -7.33 -4.66
N LEU A 106 8.62 -7.57 -3.63
CA LEU A 106 8.05 -8.89 -3.31
C LEU A 106 6.56 -8.74 -3.05
N PRO A 107 5.74 -9.77 -3.26
CA PRO A 107 4.35 -9.77 -2.82
C PRO A 107 4.22 -9.45 -1.32
N CYS A 108 3.11 -8.82 -0.94
CA CYS A 108 2.84 -8.54 0.47
C CYS A 108 2.79 -9.86 1.26
N PRO A 109 3.42 -9.93 2.46
CA PRO A 109 3.33 -11.12 3.29
C PRO A 109 1.88 -11.45 3.66
N THR A 110 1.48 -12.70 3.49
CA THR A 110 0.17 -13.28 3.80
C THR A 110 0.25 -14.16 5.04
N PHE A 111 -0.82 -14.31 5.78
CA PHE A 111 -0.88 -15.26 6.90
C PHE A 111 -0.79 -16.69 6.39
N GLU A 112 -0.02 -17.52 7.10
CA GLU A 112 0.19 -18.93 6.73
C GLU A 112 -1.15 -19.68 6.59
N GLY A 113 -1.31 -20.35 5.44
CA GLY A 113 -2.51 -21.12 5.11
C GLY A 113 -3.71 -20.28 4.66
N CYS A 114 -3.52 -18.98 4.43
CA CYS A 114 -4.57 -18.10 3.93
C CYS A 114 -4.36 -17.75 2.45
N GLU A 115 -5.45 -17.46 1.75
CA GLU A 115 -5.41 -16.88 0.42
C GLU A 115 -4.98 -15.41 0.50
N PRO A 116 -4.11 -14.93 -0.40
CA PRO A 116 -3.59 -13.58 -0.32
C PRO A 116 -4.66 -12.53 -0.68
N VAL A 117 -4.72 -11.47 0.13
CA VAL A 117 -5.58 -10.32 -0.08
C VAL A 117 -4.74 -9.06 -0.25
N ALA A 118 -4.90 -8.37 -1.37
CA ALA A 118 -4.22 -7.12 -1.62
C ALA A 118 -5.22 -5.94 -1.53
N VAL A 119 -4.79 -4.85 -0.88
CA VAL A 119 -5.61 -3.65 -0.79
C VAL A 119 -5.53 -2.88 -2.09
N GLN A 120 -6.68 -2.69 -2.74
CA GLN A 120 -6.81 -1.81 -3.88
C GLN A 120 -7.22 -0.41 -3.41
N GLN A 121 -6.31 0.53 -3.57
CA GLN A 121 -6.51 1.95 -3.29
C GLN A 121 -5.96 2.77 -4.45
N GLY A 122 -6.55 3.93 -4.69
CA GLY A 122 -6.08 4.82 -5.74
C GLY A 122 -6.86 6.12 -5.75
N ALA A 123 -6.43 7.01 -6.63
CA ALA A 123 -7.19 8.20 -6.98
C ALA A 123 -8.29 7.84 -7.98
N GLY A 124 -9.45 8.44 -7.84
CA GLY A 124 -10.52 8.37 -8.82
C GLY A 124 -10.76 9.75 -9.43
N MET A 125 -11.16 9.76 -10.70
CA MET A 125 -11.57 10.98 -11.38
C MET A 125 -13.09 10.99 -11.52
N VAL A 126 -13.70 12.13 -11.27
CA VAL A 126 -15.15 12.32 -11.43
C VAL A 126 -15.44 13.55 -12.29
N VAL A 127 -16.41 13.41 -13.18
CA VAL A 127 -16.93 14.55 -13.92
C VAL A 127 -17.90 15.32 -13.03
N THR A 128 -17.58 16.58 -12.77
CA THR A 128 -18.42 17.46 -11.94
C THR A 128 -19.51 18.11 -12.81
N ARG A 129 -20.49 18.74 -12.16
CA ARG A 129 -21.49 19.56 -12.86
C ARG A 129 -20.80 20.73 -13.57
N GLY A 130 -21.22 21.01 -14.79
CA GLY A 130 -20.71 22.11 -15.61
C GLY A 130 -21.66 22.36 -16.79
N THR A 131 -21.21 23.14 -17.77
CA THR A 131 -21.89 23.23 -19.06
C THR A 131 -21.69 21.94 -19.84
N ASP A 132 -22.51 21.70 -20.88
CA ASP A 132 -22.42 20.49 -21.70
C ASP A 132 -21.01 20.38 -22.33
N GLU A 133 -20.42 21.48 -22.78
CA GLU A 133 -19.06 21.51 -23.33
C GLU A 133 -17.98 21.15 -22.29
N GLN A 134 -18.14 21.61 -21.03
CA GLN A 134 -17.21 21.26 -19.95
C GLN A 134 -17.29 19.77 -19.58
N ILE A 135 -18.51 19.23 -19.56
CA ILE A 135 -18.74 17.81 -19.30
C ILE A 135 -18.15 16.98 -20.45
N GLU A 136 -18.41 17.35 -21.71
CA GLU A 136 -17.88 16.66 -22.88
C GLU A 136 -16.34 16.68 -22.89
N ALA A 137 -15.72 17.82 -22.67
CA ALA A 137 -14.27 17.95 -22.59
C ALA A 137 -13.68 17.07 -21.45
N SER A 138 -14.35 17.01 -20.31
CA SER A 138 -13.94 16.16 -19.19
C SER A 138 -14.01 14.67 -19.55
N VAL A 139 -15.04 14.25 -20.26
CA VAL A 139 -15.20 12.87 -20.72
C VAL A 139 -14.14 12.52 -21.75
N GLU A 140 -13.86 13.42 -22.71
CA GLU A 140 -12.79 13.19 -23.69
C GLU A 140 -11.41 13.07 -23.00
N PHE A 141 -11.12 13.91 -22.00
CA PHE A 141 -9.90 13.76 -21.21
C PHE A 141 -9.83 12.39 -20.50
N LEU A 142 -10.95 11.92 -19.91
CA LEU A 142 -10.98 10.61 -19.25
C LEU A 142 -10.75 9.46 -20.24
N LYS A 143 -11.31 9.54 -21.45
CA LYS A 143 -11.03 8.57 -22.51
C LYS A 143 -9.57 8.58 -22.89
N TRP A 144 -9.00 9.76 -23.12
CA TRP A 144 -7.61 9.93 -23.50
C TRP A 144 -6.64 9.37 -22.43
N ILE A 145 -6.83 9.70 -21.15
CA ILE A 145 -5.90 9.22 -20.08
C ILE A 145 -5.99 7.70 -19.86
N THR A 146 -7.10 7.07 -20.26
CA THR A 146 -7.28 5.62 -20.15
C THR A 146 -6.90 4.85 -21.42
N GLU A 147 -6.54 5.53 -22.53
CA GLU A 147 -5.90 4.88 -23.67
C GLU A 147 -4.60 4.19 -23.22
N PRO A 148 -4.28 3.00 -23.72
CA PRO A 148 -3.14 2.22 -23.24
C PRO A 148 -1.82 3.00 -23.17
N GLU A 149 -1.45 3.71 -24.22
CA GLU A 149 -0.20 4.48 -24.29
C GLU A 149 -0.13 5.58 -23.22
N ASN A 150 -1.20 6.36 -23.07
CA ASN A 150 -1.27 7.45 -22.10
C ASN A 150 -1.31 6.91 -20.68
N ASN A 151 -2.03 5.82 -20.47
CA ASN A 151 -2.15 5.18 -19.17
C ASN A 151 -0.84 4.53 -18.72
N ILE A 152 -0.11 3.87 -19.61
CA ILE A 152 1.24 3.36 -19.36
C ILE A 152 2.19 4.50 -19.01
N SER A 153 2.16 5.60 -19.78
CA SER A 153 3.00 6.79 -19.52
C SER A 153 2.75 7.36 -18.11
N PHE A 154 1.48 7.49 -17.72
CA PHE A 154 1.11 7.92 -16.37
C PHE A 154 1.62 6.93 -15.29
N SER A 155 1.47 5.63 -15.53
CA SER A 155 1.87 4.59 -14.59
C SER A 155 3.38 4.53 -14.38
N VAL A 156 4.16 4.59 -15.45
CA VAL A 156 5.63 4.63 -15.39
C VAL A 156 6.13 5.88 -14.66
N GLY A 157 5.47 7.03 -14.87
CA GLY A 157 5.85 8.28 -14.21
C GLY A 157 5.45 8.39 -12.74
N SER A 158 4.41 7.67 -12.32
CA SER A 158 3.80 7.84 -10.99
C SER A 158 3.91 6.62 -10.06
N GLY A 159 4.14 5.44 -10.62
CA GLY A 159 4.06 4.16 -9.90
C GLY A 159 2.63 3.69 -9.62
N TYR A 160 1.60 4.40 -10.09
CA TYR A 160 0.22 3.90 -10.03
C TYR A 160 0.02 2.77 -11.04
N MET A 161 -0.88 1.84 -10.71
CA MET A 161 -1.23 0.76 -11.62
C MET A 161 -2.03 1.27 -12.83
N PRO A 162 -1.79 0.71 -14.03
CA PRO A 162 -2.67 0.93 -15.16
C PRO A 162 -4.10 0.49 -14.86
N VAL A 163 -5.09 1.15 -15.46
CA VAL A 163 -6.51 0.93 -15.19
C VAL A 163 -7.21 0.08 -16.26
N THR A 164 -6.54 -0.26 -17.34
CA THR A 164 -7.07 -1.13 -18.40
C THR A 164 -6.25 -2.41 -18.51
N HIS A 165 -6.88 -3.52 -18.89
CA HIS A 165 -6.18 -4.79 -19.08
C HIS A 165 -5.06 -4.69 -20.13
N ALA A 166 -5.28 -3.90 -21.20
CA ALA A 166 -4.29 -3.72 -22.24
C ALA A 166 -3.04 -2.95 -21.77
N ALA A 167 -3.19 -2.07 -20.78
CA ALA A 167 -2.07 -1.33 -20.20
C ALA A 167 -1.46 -2.02 -18.98
N CYS A 168 -2.22 -2.90 -18.31
CA CYS A 168 -1.79 -3.65 -17.13
C CYS A 168 -1.06 -4.94 -17.53
N ASP A 169 -0.03 -4.78 -18.35
CA ASP A 169 0.78 -5.84 -18.93
C ASP A 169 2.24 -5.39 -19.02
N MET A 170 3.17 -6.20 -18.50
CA MET A 170 4.59 -5.82 -18.49
C MET A 170 5.20 -5.75 -19.88
N ASP A 171 4.78 -6.62 -20.80
CA ASP A 171 5.30 -6.61 -22.18
C ASP A 171 4.85 -5.32 -22.87
N ALA A 172 3.61 -4.88 -22.68
CA ALA A 172 3.11 -3.61 -23.20
C ALA A 172 3.86 -2.41 -22.60
N ILE A 173 4.16 -2.43 -21.31
CA ILE A 173 4.95 -1.40 -20.62
C ILE A 173 6.39 -1.33 -21.18
N GLU A 174 7.04 -2.47 -21.37
CA GLU A 174 8.40 -2.53 -21.92
C GLU A 174 8.47 -2.10 -23.40
N GLN A 175 7.45 -2.45 -24.19
CA GLN A 175 7.34 -2.04 -25.59
C GLN A 175 7.07 -0.55 -25.77
N SER A 176 6.63 0.15 -24.73
CA SER A 176 6.40 1.61 -24.79
C SER A 176 7.69 2.42 -24.91
N GLU A 177 8.87 1.80 -24.71
CA GLU A 177 10.19 2.43 -24.73
C GLU A 177 10.35 3.62 -23.76
N LEU A 178 9.43 3.77 -22.80
CA LEU A 178 9.51 4.81 -21.78
C LEU A 178 10.68 4.54 -20.82
N PRO A 179 11.34 5.58 -20.28
CA PRO A 179 12.43 5.42 -19.34
C PRO A 179 11.94 4.76 -18.04
N LEU A 180 12.23 3.49 -17.88
CA LEU A 180 11.82 2.66 -16.77
C LEU A 180 13.02 2.34 -15.88
N SER A 181 13.07 2.91 -14.67
CA SER A 181 14.11 2.56 -13.70
C SER A 181 13.97 1.10 -13.26
N GLY A 182 15.10 0.48 -12.85
CA GLY A 182 15.06 -0.90 -12.35
C GLY A 182 14.10 -1.07 -11.17
N SER A 183 14.01 -0.10 -10.28
CA SER A 183 13.07 -0.09 -9.15
C SER A 183 11.61 -0.03 -9.60
N MET A 184 11.32 0.82 -10.57
CA MET A 184 9.96 0.96 -11.11
C MET A 184 9.54 -0.33 -11.82
N LYS A 185 10.44 -0.93 -12.62
CA LYS A 185 10.18 -2.21 -13.27
C LYS A 185 9.85 -3.31 -12.27
N GLU A 186 10.64 -3.47 -11.22
CA GLU A 186 10.42 -4.46 -10.15
C GLU A 186 9.06 -4.23 -9.46
N ILE A 187 8.71 -2.99 -9.15
CA ILE A 187 7.45 -2.68 -8.47
C ILE A 187 6.25 -2.89 -9.38
N LEU A 188 6.28 -2.42 -10.62
CA LEU A 188 5.17 -2.61 -11.55
C LEU A 188 4.95 -4.09 -11.85
N SER A 189 6.02 -4.86 -12.11
CA SER A 189 5.92 -6.31 -12.32
C SER A 189 5.26 -7.00 -11.12
N THR A 190 5.77 -6.76 -9.90
CA THR A 190 5.19 -7.37 -8.68
C THR A 190 3.75 -6.92 -8.44
N ALA A 191 3.42 -5.67 -8.76
CA ALA A 191 2.07 -5.16 -8.59
C ALA A 191 1.09 -5.77 -9.61
N ILE A 192 1.51 -5.96 -10.86
CA ILE A 192 0.72 -6.66 -11.90
C ILE A 192 0.48 -8.12 -11.49
N ASP A 193 1.52 -8.82 -11.04
CA ASP A 193 1.38 -10.19 -10.53
C ASP A 193 0.42 -10.25 -9.34
N THR A 194 0.49 -9.28 -8.44
CA THR A 194 -0.41 -9.17 -7.28
C THR A 194 -1.87 -8.99 -7.72
N VAL A 195 -2.13 -8.08 -8.66
CA VAL A 195 -3.49 -7.84 -9.18
C VAL A 195 -4.06 -9.11 -9.84
N ASN A 196 -3.23 -9.90 -10.49
CA ASN A 196 -3.64 -11.11 -11.19
C ASN A 196 -3.79 -12.34 -10.28
N SER A 197 -3.16 -12.35 -9.09
CA SER A 197 -3.09 -13.53 -8.22
C SER A 197 -3.77 -13.38 -6.86
N CYS A 198 -4.08 -12.15 -6.41
CA CYS A 198 -4.67 -11.90 -5.11
C CYS A 198 -6.14 -11.49 -5.21
N GLU A 199 -6.91 -11.74 -4.15
CA GLU A 199 -8.19 -11.07 -4.00
C GLU A 199 -7.97 -9.58 -3.73
N LEU A 200 -8.55 -8.71 -4.56
CA LEU A 200 -8.45 -7.27 -4.36
C LEU A 200 -9.53 -6.80 -3.38
N TYR A 201 -9.09 -6.11 -2.34
CA TYR A 201 -9.96 -5.57 -1.30
C TYR A 201 -10.02 -4.04 -1.34
N THR A 202 -11.22 -3.51 -1.45
CA THR A 202 -11.51 -2.09 -1.24
C THR A 202 -12.46 -1.96 -0.05
N MET A 203 -12.13 -1.08 0.90
CA MET A 203 -12.99 -0.81 2.03
C MET A 203 -14.37 -0.31 1.57
N PRO A 204 -15.47 -0.90 2.02
CA PRO A 204 -16.82 -0.44 1.66
C PRO A 204 -17.05 1.02 2.01
N ALA A 205 -17.80 1.74 1.16
CA ALA A 205 -18.20 3.11 1.42
C ALA A 205 -19.43 3.15 2.34
N PHE A 206 -19.33 3.87 3.46
CA PHE A 206 -20.43 4.09 4.40
C PHE A 206 -20.23 5.39 5.18
N THR A 207 -21.30 5.89 5.80
CA THR A 207 -21.21 7.09 6.64
C THR A 207 -20.28 6.83 7.83
N GLY A 208 -19.23 7.65 8.00
CA GLY A 208 -18.19 7.46 9.01
C GLY A 208 -17.04 6.54 8.60
N ALA A 209 -16.98 6.06 7.36
CA ALA A 209 -15.90 5.18 6.87
C ALA A 209 -14.51 5.80 7.06
N LYS A 210 -14.38 7.12 6.84
CA LYS A 210 -13.12 7.84 7.05
C LYS A 210 -12.67 7.80 8.51
N ASP A 211 -13.57 8.04 9.44
CA ASP A 211 -13.27 8.05 10.87
C ASP A 211 -12.93 6.64 11.37
N ALA A 212 -13.71 5.64 10.94
CA ALA A 212 -13.45 4.25 11.23
C ALA A 212 -12.05 3.80 10.74
N ARG A 213 -11.68 4.21 9.51
CA ARG A 213 -10.35 3.95 8.98
C ARG A 213 -9.25 4.65 9.80
N SER A 214 -9.46 5.89 10.19
CA SER A 214 -8.49 6.64 11.01
C SER A 214 -8.26 6.00 12.38
N ILE A 215 -9.29 5.43 12.98
CA ILE A 215 -9.18 4.66 14.23
C ILE A 215 -8.34 3.39 13.99
N LEU A 216 -8.59 2.65 12.92
CA LEU A 216 -7.79 1.46 12.58
C LEU A 216 -6.33 1.82 12.27
N GLU A 217 -6.07 2.99 11.69
CA GLU A 217 -4.72 3.44 11.38
C GLU A 217 -3.85 3.63 12.64
N SER A 218 -4.44 4.14 13.72
CA SER A 218 -3.71 4.51 14.93
C SER A 218 -3.82 3.50 16.09
N CYS A 219 -4.92 2.76 16.21
CA CYS A 219 -5.24 2.00 17.41
C CYS A 219 -4.15 0.99 17.85
N MET A 220 -3.58 0.23 16.93
CA MET A 220 -2.52 -0.74 17.25
C MET A 220 -1.16 -0.05 17.40
N SER A 221 -0.83 0.87 16.51
CA SER A 221 0.48 1.54 16.47
C SER A 221 0.69 2.44 17.67
N ASP A 222 -0.34 3.20 18.09
CA ASP A 222 -0.26 4.09 19.25
C ASP A 222 -0.06 3.29 20.53
N ARG A 223 -0.81 2.20 20.70
CA ARG A 223 -0.66 1.33 21.87
C ARG A 223 0.71 0.67 21.91
N ALA A 224 1.14 0.08 20.81
CA ALA A 224 2.45 -0.57 20.72
C ALA A 224 3.60 0.44 20.98
N SER A 225 3.49 1.66 20.45
CA SER A 225 4.48 2.72 20.66
C SER A 225 4.51 3.20 22.12
N ALA A 226 3.36 3.29 22.79
CA ALA A 226 3.29 3.65 24.20
C ALA A 226 3.97 2.59 25.08
N ASP A 227 3.64 1.33 24.84
CA ASP A 227 4.17 0.21 25.64
C ASP A 227 5.68 0.02 25.38
N ARG A 228 6.16 0.20 24.16
CA ARG A 228 7.59 0.11 23.84
C ARG A 228 8.43 1.15 24.60
N ARG A 229 7.95 2.39 24.72
CA ARG A 229 8.63 3.41 25.52
C ARG A 229 8.80 2.99 26.97
N THR A 230 7.79 2.34 27.55
CA THR A 230 7.85 1.85 28.92
C THR A 230 8.86 0.70 29.11
N VAL A 231 9.13 -0.06 28.06
CA VAL A 231 10.12 -1.18 28.13
C VAL A 231 11.55 -0.66 27.92
N GLU A 232 11.73 0.43 27.20
CA GLU A 232 13.03 1.05 26.92
C GLU A 232 13.51 1.95 28.08
N GLU A 233 12.62 2.39 28.99
CA GLU A 233 12.90 3.09 30.26
C GLU A 233 13.32 2.12 31.37
#